data_54bc24da12ffe509f98bb63b2ae61adc
#
_entry.id   54bc24da12ffe509f98bb63b2ae61adc
#
_cell.length_a   1.000
_cell.length_b   1.000
_cell.length_c   1.000
_cell.angle_alpha   90.00
_cell.angle_beta   90.00
_cell.angle_gamma   90.00
#
_symmetry.space_group_name_H-M   'P 1'
#
loop_
_entity.id
_entity.type
_entity.pdbx_description
1 polymer ?
#
loop_
_entity_poly.entity_id
_entity_poly.type
_entity_poly.pdbx_seq_one_letter_code
_entity_poly.pdbx_strand_id
1 'polypeptide(L)'
;MNARYSKEIDLLYLQMYPMLCEYARSSLSNDALAEEAVQDTFIIACQKAEVLCNSPNPEGWLVNTLKNVLSNTIRSQNIARRILLDYFASNISDISVSTDRVGLEILYDDIADLEEFRLVKAIALDGKTYLELAEERGISVKTCHKRVERAKKFLQKKIRL
;
A
#
# COMPACT_ATOMS: atom_id res chain seq x y z
N MET A 1 4.92 2.64 -26.99
CA MET A 1 5.09 1.16 -26.94
C MET A 1 4.98 0.61 -28.34
N ASN A 2 5.87 -0.30 -28.75
CA ASN A 2 5.83 -0.89 -30.08
C ASN A 2 4.57 -1.78 -30.20
N ALA A 3 3.84 -1.71 -31.33
CA ALA A 3 2.60 -2.47 -31.54
C ALA A 3 2.78 -4.00 -31.38
N ARG A 4 3.97 -4.51 -31.66
CA ARG A 4 4.31 -5.92 -31.43
C ARG A 4 4.28 -6.27 -29.94
N TYR A 5 4.95 -5.48 -29.10
CA TYR A 5 5.00 -5.73 -27.65
C TYR A 5 3.63 -5.59 -26.98
N SER A 6 2.79 -4.68 -27.48
CA SER A 6 1.42 -4.54 -27.00
C SER A 6 0.63 -5.82 -27.13
N LYS A 7 0.65 -6.47 -28.30
CA LYS A 7 -0.05 -7.74 -28.53
C LYS A 7 0.46 -8.88 -27.66
N GLU A 8 1.78 -8.96 -27.48
CA GLU A 8 2.38 -10.00 -26.63
C GLU A 8 1.99 -9.80 -25.15
N ILE A 9 1.97 -8.56 -24.68
CA ILE A 9 1.55 -8.25 -23.29
C ILE A 9 0.04 -8.51 -23.12
N ASP A 10 -0.79 -8.18 -24.10
CA ASP A 10 -2.24 -8.47 -24.05
C ASP A 10 -2.50 -9.99 -23.94
N LEU A 11 -1.77 -10.81 -24.68
CA LEU A 11 -1.86 -12.26 -24.59
C LEU A 11 -1.40 -12.77 -23.22
N LEU A 12 -0.27 -12.28 -22.72
CA LEU A 12 0.22 -12.63 -21.37
C LEU A 12 -0.76 -12.18 -20.28
N TYR A 13 -1.39 -11.03 -20.45
CA TYR A 13 -2.43 -10.56 -19.52
C TYR A 13 -3.60 -11.55 -19.46
N LEU A 14 -4.18 -11.89 -20.60
CA LEU A 14 -5.30 -12.82 -20.66
C LEU A 14 -4.95 -14.20 -20.07
N GLN A 15 -3.74 -14.68 -20.31
CA GLN A 15 -3.29 -15.99 -19.86
C GLN A 15 -2.92 -16.01 -18.38
N MET A 16 -2.23 -14.99 -17.88
CA MET A 16 -1.57 -15.01 -16.57
C MET A 16 -2.37 -14.29 -15.48
N TYR A 17 -3.26 -13.36 -15.84
CA TYR A 17 -3.98 -12.54 -14.87
C TYR A 17 -4.73 -13.34 -13.80
N PRO A 18 -5.52 -14.39 -14.13
CA PRO A 18 -6.24 -15.15 -13.11
C PRO A 18 -5.29 -15.82 -12.10
N MET A 19 -4.21 -16.42 -12.58
CA MET A 19 -3.21 -17.10 -11.74
C MET A 19 -2.45 -16.11 -10.86
N LEU A 20 -2.07 -14.94 -11.41
CA LEU A 20 -1.39 -13.90 -10.65
C LEU A 20 -2.29 -13.32 -9.57
N CYS A 21 -3.58 -13.13 -9.84
CA CYS A 21 -4.56 -12.70 -8.83
C CYS A 21 -4.70 -13.71 -7.69
N GLU A 22 -4.77 -14.99 -8.01
CA GLU A 22 -4.85 -16.06 -7.01
C GLU A 22 -3.61 -16.10 -6.12
N TYR A 23 -2.45 -15.99 -6.72
CA TYR A 23 -1.17 -15.88 -6.01
C TYR A 23 -1.11 -14.63 -5.11
N ALA A 24 -1.52 -13.49 -5.62
CA ALA A 24 -1.54 -12.25 -4.85
C ALA A 24 -2.51 -12.31 -3.65
N ARG A 25 -3.70 -12.89 -3.83
CA ARG A 25 -4.68 -13.12 -2.75
C ARG A 25 -4.17 -14.06 -1.68
N SER A 26 -3.37 -15.08 -2.04
CA SER A 26 -2.74 -15.96 -1.06
C SER A 26 -1.68 -15.24 -0.20
N SER A 27 -1.10 -14.15 -0.70
CA SER A 27 -0.05 -13.38 -0.05
C SER A 27 -0.58 -12.16 0.73
N LEU A 28 -1.70 -11.60 0.30
CA LEU A 28 -2.35 -10.44 0.89
C LEU A 28 -3.77 -10.80 1.31
N SER A 29 -4.12 -10.53 2.56
CA SER A 29 -5.46 -10.80 3.09
C SER A 29 -6.54 -9.81 2.61
N ASN A 30 -6.23 -8.97 1.63
CA ASN A 30 -7.11 -7.94 1.09
C ASN A 30 -7.15 -8.05 -0.43
N ASP A 31 -8.34 -8.33 -0.98
CA ASP A 31 -8.55 -8.54 -2.40
C ASP A 31 -8.23 -7.30 -3.24
N ALA A 32 -8.58 -6.11 -2.75
CA ALA A 32 -8.30 -4.86 -3.47
C ALA A 32 -6.79 -4.61 -3.58
N LEU A 33 -6.02 -4.86 -2.51
CA LEU A 33 -4.56 -4.77 -2.55
C LEU A 33 -3.92 -5.84 -3.44
N ALA A 34 -4.50 -7.04 -3.46
CA ALA A 34 -4.04 -8.11 -4.35
C ALA A 34 -4.23 -7.75 -5.83
N GLU A 35 -5.39 -7.21 -6.18
CA GLU A 35 -5.68 -6.75 -7.54
C GLU A 35 -4.78 -5.57 -7.94
N GLU A 36 -4.58 -4.59 -7.05
CA GLU A 36 -3.66 -3.48 -7.29
C GLU A 36 -2.25 -3.98 -7.56
N ALA A 37 -1.75 -4.94 -6.78
CA ALA A 37 -0.41 -5.51 -6.99
C ALA A 37 -0.26 -6.20 -8.35
N VAL A 38 -1.31 -6.88 -8.83
CA VAL A 38 -1.30 -7.48 -10.18
C VAL A 38 -1.34 -6.40 -11.27
N GLN A 39 -2.16 -5.36 -11.10
CA GLN A 39 -2.21 -4.23 -12.02
C GLN A 39 -0.85 -3.51 -12.10
N ASP A 40 -0.21 -3.25 -10.97
CA ASP A 40 1.13 -2.67 -10.91
C ASP A 40 2.17 -3.55 -11.63
N THR A 41 2.05 -4.86 -11.50
CA THR A 41 2.91 -5.81 -12.20
C THR A 41 2.80 -5.63 -13.72
N PHE A 42 1.58 -5.49 -14.26
CA PHE A 42 1.39 -5.25 -15.69
C PHE A 42 1.75 -3.83 -16.13
N ILE A 43 1.63 -2.83 -15.27
CA ILE A 43 2.17 -1.48 -15.52
C ILE A 43 3.70 -1.56 -15.71
N ILE A 44 4.40 -2.29 -14.83
CA ILE A 44 5.84 -2.51 -14.93
C ILE A 44 6.17 -3.30 -16.21
N ALA A 45 5.35 -4.29 -16.55
CA ALA A 45 5.50 -5.07 -17.80
C ALA A 45 5.41 -4.17 -19.04
N CYS A 46 4.45 -3.25 -19.08
CA CYS A 46 4.33 -2.28 -20.15
C CYS A 46 5.52 -1.32 -20.23
N GLN A 47 6.02 -0.85 -19.09
CA GLN A 47 7.20 0.01 -19.01
C GLN A 47 8.48 -0.69 -19.46
N LYS A 48 8.57 -2.01 -19.21
CA LYS A 48 9.71 -2.86 -19.55
C LYS A 48 9.39 -3.88 -20.64
N ALA A 49 8.53 -3.50 -21.58
CA ALA A 49 8.00 -4.37 -22.61
C ALA A 49 9.10 -5.10 -23.41
N GLU A 50 10.16 -4.38 -23.77
CA GLU A 50 11.29 -4.96 -24.50
C GLU A 50 11.99 -6.06 -23.69
N VAL A 51 12.21 -5.84 -22.40
CA VAL A 51 12.85 -6.83 -21.51
C VAL A 51 11.96 -8.05 -21.32
N LEU A 52 10.66 -7.84 -21.10
CA LEU A 52 9.69 -8.91 -20.93
C LEU A 52 9.59 -9.78 -22.19
N CYS A 53 9.34 -9.17 -23.36
CA CYS A 53 9.12 -9.90 -24.60
C CYS A 53 10.37 -10.58 -25.15
N ASN A 54 11.57 -10.12 -24.81
CA ASN A 54 12.82 -10.79 -25.13
C ASN A 54 13.29 -11.78 -24.05
N SER A 55 12.54 -11.92 -22.96
CA SER A 55 12.86 -12.89 -21.92
C SER A 55 12.68 -14.33 -22.42
N PRO A 56 13.58 -15.26 -22.09
CA PRO A 56 13.39 -16.68 -22.38
C PRO A 56 12.20 -17.30 -21.62
N ASN A 57 11.74 -16.66 -20.56
CA ASN A 57 10.59 -17.07 -19.76
C ASN A 57 9.77 -15.84 -19.32
N PRO A 58 8.89 -15.28 -20.19
CA PRO A 58 8.07 -14.12 -19.88
C PRO A 58 7.10 -14.34 -18.71
N GLU A 59 6.54 -15.55 -18.59
CA GLU A 59 5.63 -15.91 -17.50
C GLU A 59 6.37 -15.88 -16.15
N GLY A 60 7.53 -16.48 -16.08
CA GLY A 60 8.39 -16.46 -14.89
C GLY A 60 8.85 -15.04 -14.54
N TRP A 61 9.09 -14.19 -15.53
CA TRP A 61 9.40 -12.79 -15.33
C TRP A 61 8.24 -12.04 -14.66
N LEU A 62 6.99 -12.26 -15.11
CA LEU A 62 5.80 -11.70 -14.50
C LEU A 62 5.62 -12.16 -13.05
N VAL A 63 5.78 -13.46 -12.78
CA VAL A 63 5.68 -14.01 -11.42
C VAL A 63 6.73 -13.38 -10.49
N ASN A 64 7.96 -13.24 -10.94
CA ASN A 64 9.04 -12.62 -10.15
C ASN A 64 8.77 -11.12 -9.92
N THR A 65 8.25 -10.43 -10.91
CA THR A 65 7.86 -9.01 -10.79
C THR A 65 6.73 -8.86 -9.76
N LEU A 66 5.70 -9.71 -9.81
CA LEU A 66 4.63 -9.72 -8.81
C LEU A 66 5.16 -9.98 -7.40
N LYS A 67 6.06 -10.95 -7.21
CA LYS A 67 6.69 -11.21 -5.91
C LYS A 67 7.40 -9.97 -5.35
N ASN A 68 8.08 -9.22 -6.19
CA ASN A 68 8.73 -7.97 -5.78
C ASN A 68 7.71 -6.89 -5.41
N VAL A 69 6.63 -6.74 -6.19
CA VAL A 69 5.54 -5.80 -5.88
C VAL A 69 4.90 -6.16 -4.54
N LEU A 70 4.53 -7.42 -4.34
CA LEU A 70 3.94 -7.91 -3.08
C LEU A 70 4.85 -7.67 -1.88
N SER A 71 6.14 -7.97 -2.01
CA SER A 71 7.12 -7.73 -0.93
C SER A 71 7.22 -6.26 -0.56
N ASN A 72 7.18 -5.36 -1.54
CA ASN A 72 7.20 -3.92 -1.31
C ASN A 72 5.90 -3.44 -0.65
N THR A 73 4.75 -3.95 -1.07
CA THR A 73 3.44 -3.65 -0.48
C THR A 73 3.40 -4.05 1.00
N ILE A 74 3.78 -5.29 1.31
CA ILE A 74 3.82 -5.80 2.70
C ILE A 74 4.79 -4.98 3.56
N ARG A 75 5.97 -4.66 3.03
CA ARG A 75 6.96 -3.82 3.73
C ARG A 75 6.40 -2.44 4.03
N SER A 76 5.76 -1.80 3.06
CA SER A 76 5.17 -0.47 3.22
C SER A 76 4.06 -0.46 4.28
N GLN A 77 3.20 -1.47 4.29
CA GLN A 77 2.16 -1.62 5.32
C GLN A 77 2.75 -1.83 6.71
N ASN A 78 3.77 -2.67 6.84
CA ASN A 78 4.43 -2.92 8.12
C ASN A 78 5.11 -1.66 8.68
N ILE A 79 5.75 -0.87 7.82
CA ILE A 79 6.34 0.42 8.22
C ILE A 79 5.24 1.38 8.68
N ALA A 80 4.15 1.52 7.93
CA ALA A 80 3.04 2.38 8.29
C ALA A 80 2.39 1.96 9.62
N ARG A 81 2.17 0.65 9.81
CA ARG A 81 1.63 0.10 11.06
C ARG A 81 2.54 0.38 12.24
N ARG A 82 3.86 0.21 12.08
CA ARG A 82 4.84 0.51 13.12
C ARG A 82 4.81 2.00 13.50
N ILE A 83 4.77 2.90 12.53
CA ILE A 83 4.66 4.34 12.80
C ILE A 83 3.43 4.66 13.63
N LEU A 84 2.27 4.08 13.31
CA LEU A 84 1.04 4.29 14.07
C LEU A 84 1.16 3.78 15.52
N LEU A 85 1.71 2.57 15.70
CA LEU A 85 1.88 1.98 17.03
C LEU A 85 2.85 2.80 17.88
N ASP A 86 3.97 3.21 17.31
CA ASP A 86 4.98 4.03 18.00
C ASP A 86 4.41 5.42 18.37
N TYR A 87 3.63 6.02 17.45
CA TYR A 87 2.94 7.29 17.71
C TYR A 87 1.91 7.15 18.83
N PHE A 88 1.10 6.10 18.79
CA PHE A 88 0.09 5.82 19.82
C PHE A 88 0.75 5.57 21.18
N ALA A 89 1.79 4.74 21.23
CA ALA A 89 2.53 4.45 22.47
C ALA A 89 3.16 5.71 23.07
N SER A 90 3.73 6.60 22.25
CA SER A 90 4.32 7.87 22.72
C SER A 90 3.27 8.80 23.33
N ASN A 91 2.07 8.86 22.78
CA ASN A 91 1.01 9.71 23.31
C ASN A 91 0.35 9.14 24.56
N ILE A 92 0.36 7.80 24.74
CA ILE A 92 -0.12 7.16 25.99
C ILE A 92 0.87 7.39 27.13
N SER A 93 2.18 7.41 26.86
CA SER A 93 3.22 7.61 27.87
C SER A 93 3.15 8.98 28.54
N ASP A 94 2.66 9.99 27.83
CA ASP A 94 2.47 11.35 28.37
C ASP A 94 1.27 11.44 29.32
N ILE A 95 0.39 10.42 29.34
CA ILE A 95 -0.71 10.31 30.29
C ILE A 95 -0.28 9.46 31.48
N SER A 96 0.60 10.01 32.29
CA SER A 96 0.92 9.45 33.61
C SER A 96 -0.14 9.86 34.63
N VAL A 97 -1.43 9.58 34.38
CA VAL A 97 -2.44 9.60 35.46
C VAL A 97 -3.65 8.74 35.04
N SER A 98 -3.95 7.81 35.93
CA SER A 98 -5.16 6.98 36.02
C SER A 98 -5.48 6.08 34.81
N THR A 99 -5.45 4.81 35.10
CA THR A 99 -5.89 3.66 34.31
C THR A 99 -7.40 3.66 34.02
N ASP A 100 -8.03 4.82 33.88
CA ASP A 100 -9.44 4.90 33.58
C ASP A 100 -9.69 4.87 32.07
N ARG A 101 -10.55 3.92 31.68
CA ARG A 101 -11.02 3.68 30.32
C ARG A 101 -11.45 4.95 29.58
N VAL A 102 -11.96 5.93 30.31
CA VAL A 102 -12.41 7.25 29.82
C VAL A 102 -11.23 8.10 29.31
N GLY A 103 -10.07 8.05 29.95
CA GLY A 103 -8.88 8.78 29.52
C GLY A 103 -8.30 8.25 28.18
N LEU A 104 -8.38 6.93 27.96
CA LEU A 104 -7.96 6.31 26.70
C LEU A 104 -8.92 6.65 25.56
N GLU A 105 -10.22 6.75 25.79
CA GLU A 105 -11.20 7.12 24.79
C GLU A 105 -11.03 8.57 24.35
N ILE A 106 -10.83 9.50 25.29
CA ILE A 106 -10.59 10.93 24.98
C ILE A 106 -9.30 11.10 24.17
N LEU A 107 -8.22 10.40 24.58
CA LEU A 107 -6.95 10.46 23.85
C LEU A 107 -7.08 9.88 22.45
N TYR A 108 -7.82 8.79 22.31
CA TYR A 108 -8.05 8.18 20.99
C TYR A 108 -8.83 9.14 20.08
N ASP A 109 -9.81 9.85 20.61
CA ASP A 109 -10.58 10.82 19.85
C ASP A 109 -9.71 12.00 19.39
N ASP A 110 -8.87 12.54 20.28
CA ASP A 110 -7.94 13.63 19.94
C ASP A 110 -6.90 13.19 18.88
N ILE A 111 -6.37 11.98 18.99
CA ILE A 111 -5.44 11.41 18.01
C ILE A 111 -6.15 11.02 16.71
N ALA A 112 -7.36 10.46 16.81
CA ALA A 112 -8.16 10.06 15.66
C ALA A 112 -8.60 11.26 14.81
N ASP A 113 -8.67 12.45 15.40
CA ASP A 113 -9.01 13.68 14.69
C ASP A 113 -7.86 14.27 13.86
N LEU A 114 -6.62 13.82 14.10
CA LEU A 114 -5.50 14.21 13.25
C LEU A 114 -5.65 13.60 11.84
N GLU A 115 -5.66 14.47 10.85
CA GLU A 115 -5.76 14.06 9.43
C GLU A 115 -4.61 13.14 9.02
N GLU A 116 -3.40 13.40 9.52
CA GLU A 116 -2.22 12.57 9.29
C GLU A 116 -2.39 11.17 9.85
N PHE A 117 -2.96 11.04 11.03
CA PHE A 117 -3.24 9.74 11.64
C PHE A 117 -4.27 8.97 10.83
N ARG A 118 -5.37 9.61 10.41
CA ARG A 118 -6.42 9.01 9.57
C ARG A 118 -5.86 8.50 8.23
N LEU A 119 -5.00 9.28 7.59
CA LEU A 119 -4.38 8.90 6.32
C LEU A 119 -3.53 7.64 6.45
N VAL A 120 -2.65 7.62 7.46
CA VAL A 120 -1.76 6.47 7.66
C VAL A 120 -2.54 5.25 8.15
N LYS A 121 -3.55 5.44 9.02
CA LYS A 121 -4.44 4.37 9.50
C LYS A 121 -5.20 3.70 8.35
N ALA A 122 -5.74 4.49 7.42
CA ALA A 122 -6.48 3.97 6.27
C ALA A 122 -5.66 2.95 5.46
N ILE A 123 -4.37 3.24 5.24
CA ILE A 123 -3.46 2.34 4.52
C ILE A 123 -2.99 1.18 5.41
N ALA A 124 -2.61 1.45 6.66
CA ALA A 124 -1.92 0.49 7.52
C ALA A 124 -2.83 -0.52 8.21
N LEU A 125 -4.02 -0.09 8.61
CA LEU A 125 -4.94 -0.89 9.42
C LEU A 125 -6.25 -1.19 8.69
N ASP A 126 -6.81 -0.22 7.97
CA ASP A 126 -8.09 -0.40 7.27
C ASP A 126 -7.89 -1.10 5.92
N GLY A 127 -6.63 -1.30 5.49
CA GLY A 127 -6.27 -2.04 4.28
C GLY A 127 -6.69 -1.34 2.97
N LYS A 128 -6.95 -0.02 3.01
CA LYS A 128 -7.32 0.73 1.81
C LYS A 128 -6.15 0.82 0.84
N THR A 129 -6.47 0.70 -0.44
CA THR A 129 -5.52 1.02 -1.51
C THR A 129 -5.37 2.53 -1.65
N TYR A 130 -4.27 2.98 -2.25
CA TYR A 130 -4.10 4.39 -2.58
C TYR A 130 -5.15 4.90 -3.57
N LEU A 131 -5.67 4.02 -4.44
CA LEU A 131 -6.74 4.33 -5.38
C LEU A 131 -8.06 4.62 -4.63
N GLU A 132 -8.50 3.70 -3.77
CA GLU A 132 -9.71 3.87 -2.96
C GLU A 132 -9.64 5.13 -2.10
N LEU A 133 -8.51 5.37 -1.45
CA LEU A 133 -8.32 6.55 -0.60
C LEU A 133 -8.31 7.84 -1.43
N ALA A 134 -7.77 7.83 -2.64
CA ALA A 134 -7.77 8.96 -3.56
C ALA A 134 -9.19 9.27 -4.07
N GLU A 135 -9.97 8.25 -4.42
CA GLU A 135 -11.36 8.38 -4.85
C GLU A 135 -12.24 8.95 -3.74
N GLU A 136 -12.15 8.42 -2.52
CA GLU A 136 -12.89 8.94 -1.36
C GLU A 136 -12.62 10.42 -1.09
N ARG A 137 -11.42 10.90 -1.41
CA ARG A 137 -10.99 12.28 -1.16
C ARG A 137 -11.07 13.19 -2.38
N GLY A 138 -11.47 12.67 -3.51
CA GLY A 138 -11.56 13.43 -4.77
C GLY A 138 -10.21 13.98 -5.24
N ILE A 139 -9.11 13.25 -5.03
CA ILE A 139 -7.74 13.65 -5.41
C ILE A 139 -7.10 12.61 -6.31
N SER A 140 -6.01 12.98 -7.00
CA SER A 140 -5.26 12.00 -7.79
C SER A 140 -4.49 11.02 -6.88
N VAL A 141 -4.28 9.78 -7.35
CA VAL A 141 -3.49 8.75 -6.66
C VAL A 141 -2.09 9.28 -6.31
N LYS A 142 -1.46 10.01 -7.23
CA LYS A 142 -0.15 10.64 -6.99
C LYS A 142 -0.19 11.66 -5.85
N THR A 143 -1.26 12.44 -5.75
CA THR A 143 -1.46 13.39 -4.65
C THR A 143 -1.71 12.66 -3.33
N CYS A 144 -2.49 11.57 -3.36
CA CYS A 144 -2.74 10.72 -2.21
C CYS A 144 -1.43 10.13 -1.67
N HIS A 145 -0.59 9.54 -2.52
CA HIS A 145 0.74 9.05 -2.13
C HIS A 145 1.58 10.12 -1.42
N LYS A 146 1.66 11.31 -2.00
CA LYS A 146 2.42 12.42 -1.39
C LYS A 146 1.87 12.83 -0.02
N ARG A 147 0.54 12.85 0.14
CA ARG A 147 -0.09 13.18 1.43
C ARG A 147 0.19 12.13 2.48
N VAL A 148 0.07 10.84 2.14
CA VAL A 148 0.38 9.74 3.06
C VAL A 148 1.86 9.75 3.46
N GLU A 149 2.78 9.97 2.54
CA GLU A 149 4.22 10.07 2.86
C GLU A 149 4.54 11.27 3.78
N ARG A 150 3.88 12.41 3.57
CA ARG A 150 4.00 13.57 4.47
C ARG A 150 3.42 13.26 5.86
N ALA A 151 2.27 12.59 5.91
CA ALA A 151 1.63 12.18 7.15
C ALA A 151 2.53 11.22 7.96
N LYS A 152 3.14 10.22 7.32
CA LYS A 152 4.11 9.34 7.96
C LYS A 152 5.28 10.11 8.57
N LYS A 153 5.87 11.04 7.82
CA LYS A 153 6.98 11.89 8.30
C LYS A 153 6.56 12.78 9.47
N PHE A 154 5.36 13.34 9.42
CA PHE A 154 4.81 14.15 10.49
C PHE A 154 4.68 13.33 11.79
N LEU A 155 4.04 12.16 11.73
CA LEU A 155 3.90 11.28 12.89
C LEU A 155 5.25 10.84 13.45
N GLN A 156 6.21 10.49 12.60
CA GLN A 156 7.57 10.11 13.03
C GLN A 156 8.29 11.24 13.76
N LYS A 157 8.12 12.49 13.35
CA LYS A 157 8.69 13.64 14.04
C LYS A 157 8.10 13.83 15.44
N LYS A 158 6.82 13.56 15.60
CA LYS A 158 6.13 13.68 16.89
C LYS A 158 6.55 12.60 17.88
N ILE A 159 6.92 11.40 17.41
CA ILE A 159 7.44 10.31 18.26
C ILE A 159 8.81 10.67 18.85
N ARG A 160 9.63 11.46 18.14
CA ARG A 160 11.01 11.77 18.53
C ARG A 160 11.15 13.00 19.44
N LEU A 161 10.07 13.69 19.72
CA LEU A 161 10.02 14.83 20.64
C LEU A 161 9.58 14.39 22.04
#